data_eea30e9bcef9ca6ca35c96dbc3292c42
#
_entry.id   eea30e9bcef9ca6ca35c96dbc3292c42
#
_cell.length_a   1.000
_cell.length_b   1.000
_cell.length_c   1.000
_cell.angle_alpha   90.00
_cell.angle_beta   90.00
_cell.angle_gamma   90.00
#
_symmetry.space_group_name_H-M   'P 1'
#
loop_
_entity.id
_entity.type
_entity.pdbx_description
1 polymer ?
#
loop_
_entity_poly.entity_id
_entity_poly.type
_entity_poly.pdbx_seq_one_letter_code
_entity_poly.pdbx_strand_id
1 'polypeptide(L)'
;GFYYYRGKDDWAGLKFHLRVLEDGTGVLVLNAAKVVYLNDTAATYLRLMMEGKEADDAVKEVRRVFKVSEERALEDYKQVLYTINTLASSDEVCPFSYVGVQRVEPFSKELPAPLRLDLALTYRCNNSCVHCYSGKASVSRELSTEEWKRIVDRAFDLGVPQILFTGGEPTLREDLIDIIAHAEAVGLVTGLVTNGRRLNDSGYVRRLAEAGLDYAQVTLESHKPEIHDAITKVSGSWSESVDGIRNLLKTSIYTSVNMTLNRQNLKYAVDTVDFLHELGLRRFSCNGLIYAGKGVEAASTFAVDEKELFSVLEGVRDRALGYG
;
A
#
# COMPACT_ATOMS: atom_id res chain seq x y z
N GLY A 1 10.51 13.90 -15.50
CA GLY A 1 11.14 12.58 -15.54
C GLY A 1 10.73 11.71 -14.38
N PHE A 2 10.92 10.39 -14.51
CA PHE A 2 10.67 9.43 -13.45
C PHE A 2 11.95 8.65 -13.16
N TYR A 3 12.33 8.58 -11.89
CA TYR A 3 13.56 7.98 -11.42
C TYR A 3 13.24 6.97 -10.33
N TYR A 4 13.85 5.79 -10.42
CA TYR A 4 13.77 4.74 -9.44
C TYR A 4 15.14 4.47 -8.83
N TYR A 5 15.19 4.29 -7.51
CA TYR A 5 16.39 3.90 -6.80
C TYR A 5 16.04 2.86 -5.72
N ARG A 6 16.73 1.72 -5.75
CA ARG A 6 16.68 0.75 -4.66
C ARG A 6 17.78 1.09 -3.67
N GLY A 7 17.36 1.39 -2.45
CA GLY A 7 18.26 1.77 -1.36
C GLY A 7 19.32 0.71 -1.08
N LYS A 8 20.51 1.19 -0.75
CA LYS A 8 21.67 0.39 -0.33
C LYS A 8 22.11 0.85 1.05
N ASP A 9 22.98 0.10 1.71
CA ASP A 9 23.55 0.41 3.01
C ASP A 9 22.46 0.79 4.03
N ASP A 10 22.48 1.99 4.57
CA ASP A 10 21.50 2.49 5.55
C ASP A 10 20.07 2.58 5.00
N TRP A 11 19.91 2.54 3.68
CA TRP A 11 18.62 2.56 2.99
C TRP A 11 18.22 1.19 2.42
N ALA A 12 18.93 0.14 2.80
CA ALA A 12 18.67 -1.21 2.28
C ALA A 12 17.20 -1.62 2.48
N GLY A 13 16.59 -2.16 1.42
CA GLY A 13 15.18 -2.57 1.42
C GLY A 13 14.18 -1.45 1.12
N LEU A 14 14.63 -0.19 0.99
CA LEU A 14 13.75 0.92 0.62
C LEU A 14 13.69 1.11 -0.89
N LYS A 15 12.51 1.49 -1.38
CA LYS A 15 12.26 1.83 -2.79
C LYS A 15 11.93 3.31 -2.89
N PHE A 16 12.75 4.05 -3.61
CA PHE A 16 12.59 5.48 -3.86
C PHE A 16 12.09 5.70 -5.27
N HIS A 17 10.97 6.38 -5.41
CA HIS A 17 10.44 6.79 -6.70
C HIS A 17 10.32 8.30 -6.72
N LEU A 18 11.12 8.95 -7.55
CA LEU A 18 11.10 10.39 -7.73
C LEU A 18 10.49 10.73 -9.09
N ARG A 19 9.43 11.49 -9.08
CA ARG A 19 8.86 12.12 -10.25
C ARG A 19 9.23 13.59 -10.27
N VAL A 20 10.01 14.02 -11.25
CA VAL A 20 10.33 15.43 -11.51
C VAL A 20 9.34 15.97 -12.54
N LEU A 21 8.61 17.03 -12.17
CA LEU A 21 7.58 17.68 -12.97
C LEU A 21 8.21 18.68 -13.96
N GLU A 22 7.41 19.22 -14.87
CA GLU A 22 7.88 20.17 -15.90
C GLU A 22 8.38 21.49 -15.30
N ASP A 23 7.80 21.91 -14.16
CA ASP A 23 8.23 23.10 -13.43
C ASP A 23 9.51 22.88 -12.59
N GLY A 24 10.13 21.71 -12.68
CA GLY A 24 11.32 21.33 -11.92
C GLY A 24 11.03 20.82 -10.51
N THR A 25 9.84 21.01 -9.97
CA THR A 25 9.45 20.45 -8.66
C THR A 25 9.35 18.92 -8.72
N GLY A 26 9.34 18.25 -7.55
CA GLY A 26 9.32 16.80 -7.52
C GLY A 26 8.29 16.22 -6.56
N VAL A 27 7.94 14.95 -6.82
CA VAL A 27 7.18 14.12 -5.88
C VAL A 27 8.01 12.88 -5.60
N LEU A 28 8.46 12.74 -4.36
CA LEU A 28 9.10 11.54 -3.87
C LEU A 28 8.05 10.61 -3.25
N VAL A 29 8.07 9.36 -3.68
CA VAL A 29 7.34 8.27 -3.03
C VAL A 29 8.33 7.28 -2.46
N LEU A 30 8.29 7.08 -1.14
CA LEU A 30 9.15 6.15 -0.42
C LEU A 30 8.31 4.96 0.07
N ASN A 31 8.62 3.76 -0.42
CA ASN A 31 7.92 2.50 -0.12
C ASN A 31 6.38 2.57 -0.25
N ALA A 32 5.85 3.44 -1.12
CA ALA A 32 4.43 3.75 -1.24
C ALA A 32 3.73 4.22 0.06
N ALA A 33 4.49 4.39 1.15
CA ALA A 33 3.96 4.78 2.46
C ALA A 33 4.11 6.28 2.73
N LYS A 34 5.16 6.91 2.19
CA LYS A 34 5.43 8.34 2.38
C LYS A 34 5.50 9.04 1.04
N VAL A 35 4.71 10.09 0.89
CA VAL A 35 4.67 10.95 -0.29
C VAL A 35 5.10 12.36 0.12
N VAL A 36 6.17 12.86 -0.50
CA VAL A 36 6.76 14.15 -0.18
C VAL A 36 6.86 15.01 -1.44
N TYR A 37 6.33 16.21 -1.38
CA TYR A 37 6.49 17.19 -2.43
C TYR A 37 7.79 17.97 -2.21
N LEU A 38 8.59 18.07 -3.25
CA LEU A 38 9.91 18.67 -3.23
C LEU A 38 9.90 19.95 -4.09
N ASN A 39 10.57 20.99 -3.64
CA ASN A 39 10.89 22.11 -4.52
C ASN A 39 11.90 21.67 -5.59
N ASP A 40 12.13 22.51 -6.57
CA ASP A 40 13.01 22.26 -7.71
C ASP A 40 14.46 21.94 -7.31
N THR A 41 14.99 22.65 -6.31
CA THR A 41 16.34 22.43 -5.78
C THR A 41 16.44 21.07 -5.08
N ALA A 42 15.51 20.73 -4.21
CA ALA A 42 15.49 19.45 -3.51
C ALA A 42 15.26 18.26 -4.46
N ALA A 43 14.38 18.42 -5.44
CA ALA A 43 14.15 17.42 -6.50
C ALA A 43 15.43 17.18 -7.32
N THR A 44 16.16 18.25 -7.64
CA THR A 44 17.44 18.17 -8.37
C THR A 44 18.49 17.43 -7.53
N TYR A 45 18.67 17.75 -6.25
CA TYR A 45 19.62 17.05 -5.39
C TYR A 45 19.27 15.58 -5.27
N LEU A 46 18.00 15.26 -4.98
CA LEU A 46 17.57 13.87 -4.84
C LEU A 46 17.80 13.07 -6.14
N ARG A 47 17.49 13.67 -7.29
CA ARG A 47 17.78 13.04 -8.60
C ARG A 47 19.27 12.72 -8.75
N LEU A 48 20.14 13.69 -8.45
CA LEU A 48 21.59 13.51 -8.57
C LEU A 48 22.11 12.42 -7.59
N MET A 49 21.58 12.37 -6.37
CA MET A 49 21.89 11.32 -5.40
C MET A 49 21.44 9.93 -5.93
N MET A 50 20.25 9.82 -6.51
CA MET A 50 19.75 8.57 -7.10
C MET A 50 20.55 8.15 -8.34
N GLU A 51 21.15 9.10 -9.08
CA GLU A 51 22.08 8.86 -10.19
C GLU A 51 23.49 8.48 -9.71
N GLY A 52 23.74 8.46 -8.37
CA GLY A 52 25.02 8.08 -7.78
C GLY A 52 26.08 9.19 -7.84
N LYS A 53 25.68 10.46 -7.95
CA LYS A 53 26.60 11.60 -7.90
C LYS A 53 27.06 11.85 -6.48
N GLU A 54 28.37 12.05 -6.30
CA GLU A 54 28.96 12.47 -5.06
C GLU A 54 28.55 13.90 -4.67
N ALA A 55 28.62 14.24 -3.38
CA ALA A 55 28.17 15.52 -2.86
C ALA A 55 28.75 16.72 -3.59
N ASP A 56 30.06 16.72 -3.82
CA ASP A 56 30.76 17.82 -4.50
C ASP A 56 30.27 18.04 -5.93
N ASP A 57 29.99 16.97 -6.66
CA ASP A 57 29.51 17.05 -8.03
C ASP A 57 28.03 17.47 -8.07
N ALA A 58 27.23 17.01 -7.12
CA ALA A 58 25.84 17.44 -6.98
C ALA A 58 25.75 18.94 -6.65
N VAL A 59 26.59 19.44 -5.73
CA VAL A 59 26.70 20.86 -5.39
C VAL A 59 27.11 21.70 -6.59
N LYS A 60 28.12 21.27 -7.36
CA LYS A 60 28.55 21.97 -8.60
C LYS A 60 27.44 22.07 -9.62
N GLU A 61 26.70 20.98 -9.83
CA GLU A 61 25.60 20.93 -10.82
C GLU A 61 24.46 21.89 -10.40
N VAL A 62 24.05 21.85 -9.14
CA VAL A 62 23.00 22.74 -8.60
C VAL A 62 23.41 24.21 -8.69
N ARG A 63 24.66 24.56 -8.36
CA ARG A 63 25.19 25.94 -8.51
C ARG A 63 25.12 26.45 -9.94
N ARG A 64 25.38 25.57 -10.91
CA ARG A 64 25.30 25.91 -12.34
C ARG A 64 23.87 26.27 -12.76
N VAL A 65 22.87 25.58 -12.22
CA VAL A 65 21.46 25.77 -12.57
C VAL A 65 20.85 26.94 -11.79
N PHE A 66 21.03 26.97 -10.47
CA PHE A 66 20.32 27.90 -9.57
C PHE A 66 21.12 29.15 -9.17
N LYS A 67 22.39 29.29 -9.61
CA LYS A 67 23.25 30.47 -9.37
C LYS A 67 23.38 30.86 -7.88
N VAL A 68 23.52 29.88 -7.00
CA VAL A 68 23.70 30.04 -5.56
C VAL A 68 25.17 29.96 -5.16
N SER A 69 25.53 30.49 -3.94
CA SER A 69 26.86 30.33 -3.37
C SER A 69 27.15 28.84 -3.07
N GLU A 70 28.43 28.50 -2.95
CA GLU A 70 28.83 27.13 -2.61
C GLU A 70 28.40 26.75 -1.20
N GLU A 71 28.53 27.65 -0.25
CA GLU A 71 28.09 27.44 1.13
C GLU A 71 26.61 27.15 1.21
N ARG A 72 25.77 27.91 0.50
CA ARG A 72 24.32 27.71 0.46
C ARG A 72 23.98 26.39 -0.22
N ALA A 73 24.60 26.06 -1.34
CA ALA A 73 24.35 24.82 -2.05
C ALA A 73 24.71 23.59 -1.17
N LEU A 74 25.82 23.65 -0.44
CA LEU A 74 26.23 22.58 0.47
C LEU A 74 25.27 22.44 1.67
N GLU A 75 24.79 23.54 2.20
CA GLU A 75 23.79 23.55 3.28
C GLU A 75 22.48 22.91 2.81
N ASP A 76 21.98 23.31 1.64
CA ASP A 76 20.77 22.74 1.03
C ASP A 76 20.92 21.23 0.76
N TYR A 77 22.10 20.79 0.25
CA TYR A 77 22.40 19.35 0.08
C TYR A 77 22.29 18.58 1.40
N LYS A 78 22.93 19.09 2.45
CA LYS A 78 22.90 18.46 3.77
C LYS A 78 21.47 18.40 4.34
N GLN A 79 20.68 19.44 4.13
CA GLN A 79 19.29 19.48 4.57
C GLN A 79 18.44 18.45 3.84
N VAL A 80 18.61 18.30 2.51
CA VAL A 80 17.91 17.27 1.73
C VAL A 80 18.29 15.87 2.21
N LEU A 81 19.60 15.62 2.39
CA LEU A 81 20.09 14.33 2.88
C LEU A 81 19.56 14.01 4.28
N TYR A 82 19.57 14.98 5.19
CA TYR A 82 18.98 14.83 6.53
C TYR A 82 17.49 14.49 6.46
N THR A 83 16.74 15.20 5.62
CA THR A 83 15.32 14.96 5.39
C THR A 83 15.06 13.53 4.92
N ILE A 84 15.82 13.10 3.91
CA ILE A 84 15.67 11.73 3.36
C ILE A 84 16.04 10.66 4.39
N ASN A 85 17.14 10.85 5.12
CA ASN A 85 17.54 9.94 6.19
C ASN A 85 16.49 9.83 7.28
N THR A 86 15.90 10.94 7.69
CA THR A 86 14.85 10.98 8.71
C THR A 86 13.59 10.23 8.22
N LEU A 87 13.21 10.42 6.95
CA LEU A 87 12.07 9.71 6.35
C LEU A 87 12.35 8.21 6.18
N ALA A 88 13.59 7.84 5.93
CA ALA A 88 14.02 6.46 5.73
C ALA A 88 14.12 5.66 7.04
N SER A 89 14.56 6.30 8.14
CA SER A 89 14.93 5.63 9.39
C SER A 89 13.76 5.27 10.30
N SER A 90 12.55 5.81 10.08
CA SER A 90 11.41 5.54 10.97
C SER A 90 10.08 5.56 10.24
N ASP A 91 9.27 4.52 10.44
CA ASP A 91 7.87 4.47 9.99
C ASP A 91 6.95 5.38 10.83
N GLU A 92 7.39 5.79 12.00
CA GLU A 92 6.63 6.59 12.98
C GLU A 92 6.82 8.09 12.79
N VAL A 93 7.84 8.52 12.05
CA VAL A 93 8.11 9.95 11.83
C VAL A 93 7.07 10.52 10.87
N CYS A 94 6.21 11.37 11.41
CA CYS A 94 5.34 12.21 10.59
C CYS A 94 6.22 13.23 9.82
N PRO A 95 6.26 13.20 8.48
CA PRO A 95 7.08 14.12 7.68
C PRO A 95 6.84 15.59 8.00
N PHE A 96 5.62 15.94 8.39
CA PHE A 96 5.22 17.32 8.69
C PHE A 96 5.78 17.84 10.04
N SER A 97 5.85 16.95 11.05
CA SER A 97 6.23 17.35 12.40
C SER A 97 7.74 17.44 12.60
N TYR A 98 8.52 16.64 11.87
CA TYR A 98 9.96 16.50 12.10
C TYR A 98 10.84 17.21 11.06
N VAL A 99 10.38 17.34 9.82
CA VAL A 99 11.24 17.79 8.71
C VAL A 99 10.83 19.17 8.17
N GLY A 100 9.79 19.79 8.72
CA GLY A 100 9.31 21.10 8.27
C GLY A 100 8.78 21.09 6.83
N VAL A 101 8.41 19.92 6.29
CA VAL A 101 7.81 19.81 4.97
C VAL A 101 6.45 20.46 5.00
N GLN A 102 6.21 21.42 4.14
CA GLN A 102 4.90 22.06 4.03
C GLN A 102 3.82 21.06 3.61
N ARG A 103 2.71 21.09 4.33
CA ARG A 103 1.54 20.33 3.94
C ARG A 103 0.98 20.90 2.64
N VAL A 104 0.95 20.08 1.61
CA VAL A 104 0.34 20.45 0.34
C VAL A 104 -1.10 19.93 0.37
N GLU A 105 -2.04 20.77 -0.05
CA GLU A 105 -3.44 20.36 -0.16
C GLU A 105 -3.57 19.20 -1.14
N PRO A 106 -4.35 18.16 -0.78
CA PRO A 106 -4.61 17.05 -1.69
C PRO A 106 -5.12 17.55 -3.04
N PHE A 107 -4.62 16.97 -4.12
CA PHE A 107 -5.00 17.31 -5.50
C PHE A 107 -4.68 18.76 -5.94
N SER A 108 -3.83 19.48 -5.21
CA SER A 108 -3.42 20.85 -5.58
C SER A 108 -2.45 20.90 -6.78
N LYS A 109 -1.89 19.77 -7.19
CA LYS A 109 -1.04 19.63 -8.37
C LYS A 109 -1.57 18.53 -9.28
N GLU A 110 -1.58 18.81 -10.58
CA GLU A 110 -1.80 17.76 -11.57
C GLU A 110 -0.58 16.85 -11.66
N LEU A 111 -0.81 15.56 -11.53
CA LEU A 111 0.23 14.55 -11.70
C LEU A 111 0.05 13.87 -13.06
N PRO A 112 1.13 13.63 -13.82
CA PRO A 112 1.05 13.03 -15.16
C PRO A 112 0.59 11.56 -15.15
N ALA A 113 0.63 10.90 -13.98
CA ALA A 113 0.15 9.55 -13.77
C ALA A 113 -0.27 9.35 -12.29
N PRO A 114 -1.14 8.38 -11.99
CA PRO A 114 -1.51 8.07 -10.61
C PRO A 114 -0.31 7.60 -9.79
N LEU A 115 -0.42 7.70 -8.45
CA LEU A 115 0.59 7.18 -7.53
C LEU A 115 0.40 5.69 -7.23
N ARG A 116 -0.76 5.11 -7.57
CA ARG A 116 -1.08 3.70 -7.39
C ARG A 116 -2.04 3.24 -8.48
N LEU A 117 -1.84 2.01 -8.96
CA LEU A 117 -2.78 1.29 -9.79
C LEU A 117 -3.25 0.02 -9.10
N ASP A 118 -4.57 -0.17 -9.03
CA ASP A 118 -5.19 -1.39 -8.55
C ASP A 118 -5.54 -2.28 -9.76
N LEU A 119 -4.91 -3.45 -9.85
CA LEU A 119 -5.06 -4.38 -10.96
C LEU A 119 -5.95 -5.56 -10.54
N ALA A 120 -7.18 -5.59 -11.04
CA ALA A 120 -8.09 -6.71 -10.85
C ALA A 120 -7.67 -7.88 -11.77
N LEU A 121 -6.78 -8.75 -11.27
CA LEU A 121 -6.17 -9.82 -12.06
C LEU A 121 -7.18 -10.89 -12.51
N THR A 122 -8.22 -11.12 -11.71
CA THR A 122 -9.29 -12.09 -11.95
C THR A 122 -10.56 -11.66 -11.24
N TYR A 123 -11.71 -12.07 -11.73
CA TYR A 123 -12.97 -11.93 -10.99
C TYR A 123 -13.45 -13.26 -10.37
N ARG A 124 -12.69 -14.34 -10.52
CA ARG A 124 -12.92 -15.59 -9.77
C ARG A 124 -12.62 -15.36 -8.29
N CYS A 125 -13.44 -15.94 -7.43
CA CYS A 125 -13.23 -15.85 -5.98
C CYS A 125 -13.70 -17.16 -5.34
N ASN A 126 -12.99 -17.61 -4.30
CA ASN A 126 -13.36 -18.75 -3.47
C ASN A 126 -14.25 -18.37 -2.27
N ASN A 127 -14.61 -17.07 -2.13
CA ASN A 127 -15.63 -16.56 -1.23
C ASN A 127 -16.89 -16.13 -2.01
N SER A 128 -18.00 -15.96 -1.30
CA SER A 128 -19.25 -15.41 -1.84
C SER A 128 -19.82 -14.31 -0.94
N CYS A 129 -18.95 -13.39 -0.51
CA CYS A 129 -19.27 -12.36 0.48
C CYS A 129 -20.57 -11.63 0.16
N VAL A 130 -21.36 -11.37 1.20
CA VAL A 130 -22.66 -10.71 1.10
C VAL A 130 -22.57 -9.26 0.61
N HIS A 131 -21.46 -8.60 0.89
CA HIS A 131 -21.19 -7.20 0.59
C HIS A 131 -20.19 -6.98 -0.56
N CYS A 132 -19.88 -8.01 -1.35
CA CYS A 132 -18.86 -7.94 -2.39
C CYS A 132 -19.11 -6.78 -3.38
N TYR A 133 -18.26 -5.76 -3.36
CA TYR A 133 -18.41 -4.58 -4.22
C TYR A 133 -18.10 -4.86 -5.69
N SER A 134 -17.21 -5.83 -5.99
CA SER A 134 -16.89 -6.20 -7.36
C SER A 134 -17.99 -7.02 -8.04
N GLY A 135 -18.93 -7.55 -7.25
CA GLY A 135 -20.04 -8.36 -7.76
C GLY A 135 -19.58 -9.61 -8.47
N LYS A 136 -20.44 -10.12 -9.36
CA LYS A 136 -20.11 -11.19 -10.30
C LYS A 136 -19.81 -10.60 -11.67
N ALA A 137 -18.68 -9.95 -11.83
CA ALA A 137 -18.28 -9.49 -13.15
C ALA A 137 -18.04 -10.72 -14.05
N SER A 138 -18.78 -10.79 -15.15
CA SER A 138 -18.54 -11.77 -16.18
C SER A 138 -17.54 -11.20 -17.17
N VAL A 139 -16.36 -11.78 -17.25
CA VAL A 139 -15.37 -11.45 -18.28
C VAL A 139 -15.32 -12.59 -19.30
N SER A 140 -15.29 -12.23 -20.57
CA SER A 140 -15.19 -13.24 -21.66
C SER A 140 -13.83 -13.92 -21.68
N ARG A 141 -12.78 -13.24 -21.19
CA ARG A 141 -11.40 -13.74 -21.15
C ARG A 141 -10.62 -13.04 -20.04
N GLU A 142 -9.84 -13.76 -19.29
CA GLU A 142 -8.82 -13.18 -18.41
C GLU A 142 -7.54 -12.89 -19.22
N LEU A 143 -6.81 -11.85 -18.84
CA LEU A 143 -5.52 -11.55 -19.44
C LEU A 143 -4.50 -12.62 -19.07
N SER A 144 -3.61 -12.93 -20.01
CA SER A 144 -2.49 -13.84 -19.80
C SER A 144 -1.39 -13.20 -18.93
N THR A 145 -0.47 -14.01 -18.45
CA THR A 145 0.70 -13.56 -17.70
C THR A 145 1.49 -12.49 -18.45
N GLU A 146 1.74 -12.71 -19.74
CA GLU A 146 2.50 -11.77 -20.57
C GLU A 146 1.74 -10.46 -20.84
N GLU A 147 0.43 -10.50 -20.91
CA GLU A 147 -0.39 -9.29 -21.01
C GLU A 147 -0.32 -8.48 -19.71
N TRP A 148 -0.37 -9.14 -18.55
CA TRP A 148 -0.20 -8.47 -17.26
C TRP A 148 1.20 -7.88 -17.09
N LYS A 149 2.26 -8.60 -17.46
CA LYS A 149 3.63 -8.06 -17.43
C LYS A 149 3.78 -6.80 -18.29
N ARG A 150 3.21 -6.77 -19.50
CA ARG A 150 3.20 -5.54 -20.32
C ARG A 150 2.46 -4.38 -19.67
N ILE A 151 1.37 -4.65 -18.93
CA ILE A 151 0.65 -3.62 -18.18
C ILE A 151 1.53 -3.09 -17.04
N VAL A 152 2.24 -3.97 -16.34
CA VAL A 152 3.22 -3.62 -15.29
C VAL A 152 4.33 -2.74 -15.85
N ASP A 153 4.95 -3.12 -16.98
CA ASP A 153 5.98 -2.34 -17.66
C ASP A 153 5.46 -0.96 -18.04
N ARG A 154 4.25 -0.91 -18.61
CA ARG A 154 3.64 0.36 -19.01
C ARG A 154 3.30 1.25 -17.81
N ALA A 155 2.89 0.68 -16.70
CA ALA A 155 2.66 1.44 -15.46
C ALA A 155 3.97 2.09 -14.97
N PHE A 156 5.06 1.34 -14.97
CA PHE A 156 6.39 1.87 -14.62
C PHE A 156 6.83 3.00 -15.57
N ASP A 157 6.72 2.79 -16.87
CA ASP A 157 7.09 3.80 -17.90
C ASP A 157 6.29 5.11 -17.74
N LEU A 158 5.03 5.02 -17.28
CA LEU A 158 4.20 6.18 -16.97
C LEU A 158 4.55 6.83 -15.61
N GLY A 159 5.47 6.24 -14.87
CA GLY A 159 5.92 6.74 -13.58
C GLY A 159 4.99 6.38 -12.42
N VAL A 160 4.22 5.30 -12.51
CA VAL A 160 3.44 4.78 -11.39
C VAL A 160 4.39 4.04 -10.44
N PRO A 161 4.48 4.44 -9.15
CA PRO A 161 5.41 3.79 -8.22
C PRO A 161 4.88 2.52 -7.58
N GLN A 162 3.56 2.30 -7.59
CA GLN A 162 2.92 1.23 -6.84
C GLN A 162 1.84 0.50 -7.63
N ILE A 163 1.84 -0.82 -7.54
CA ILE A 163 0.77 -1.70 -8.05
C ILE A 163 0.17 -2.48 -6.89
N LEU A 164 -1.16 -2.55 -6.87
CA LEU A 164 -1.94 -3.36 -5.96
C LEU A 164 -2.65 -4.46 -6.74
N PHE A 165 -2.31 -5.72 -6.47
CA PHE A 165 -2.96 -6.87 -7.06
C PHE A 165 -4.24 -7.19 -6.29
N THR A 166 -5.36 -7.18 -6.99
CA THR A 166 -6.70 -7.37 -6.43
C THR A 166 -7.59 -8.15 -7.42
N GLY A 167 -8.89 -8.07 -7.24
CA GLY A 167 -9.89 -8.69 -8.13
C GLY A 167 -11.03 -9.31 -7.35
N GLY A 168 -11.43 -10.53 -7.73
CA GLY A 168 -12.17 -11.43 -6.86
C GLY A 168 -11.22 -11.92 -5.77
N GLU A 169 -10.43 -12.98 -6.09
CA GLU A 169 -9.32 -13.43 -5.23
C GLU A 169 -8.07 -13.67 -6.09
N PRO A 170 -7.09 -12.75 -6.03
CA PRO A 170 -5.92 -12.83 -6.90
C PRO A 170 -5.06 -14.07 -6.65
N THR A 171 -5.05 -14.63 -5.44
CA THR A 171 -4.30 -15.83 -5.12
C THR A 171 -4.82 -17.11 -5.84
N LEU A 172 -5.99 -17.05 -6.47
CA LEU A 172 -6.48 -18.15 -7.31
C LEU A 172 -5.78 -18.22 -8.67
N ARG A 173 -5.02 -17.20 -9.05
CA ARG A 173 -4.18 -17.27 -10.24
C ARG A 173 -2.88 -18.01 -9.92
N GLU A 174 -2.55 -18.96 -10.77
CA GLU A 174 -1.33 -19.75 -10.60
C GLU A 174 -0.07 -18.95 -10.92
N ASP A 175 -0.20 -17.97 -11.82
CA ASP A 175 0.87 -17.08 -12.29
C ASP A 175 1.04 -15.80 -11.45
N LEU A 176 0.33 -15.65 -10.32
CA LEU A 176 0.43 -14.45 -9.47
C LEU A 176 1.86 -14.19 -9.02
N ILE A 177 2.59 -15.23 -8.64
CA ILE A 177 3.99 -15.14 -8.17
C ILE A 177 4.88 -14.59 -9.29
N ASP A 178 4.71 -15.04 -10.52
CA ASP A 178 5.49 -14.58 -11.68
C ASP A 178 5.20 -13.11 -12.01
N ILE A 179 3.95 -12.68 -11.86
CA ILE A 179 3.55 -11.27 -12.07
C ILE A 179 4.15 -10.38 -10.99
N ILE A 180 4.12 -10.82 -9.70
CA ILE A 180 4.75 -10.10 -8.59
C ILE A 180 6.26 -9.98 -8.81
N ALA A 181 6.93 -11.08 -9.12
CA ALA A 181 8.37 -11.09 -9.37
C ALA A 181 8.76 -10.15 -10.52
N HIS A 182 7.95 -10.08 -11.58
CA HIS A 182 8.17 -9.15 -12.68
C HIS A 182 8.01 -7.69 -12.22
N ALA A 183 6.96 -7.37 -11.47
CA ALA A 183 6.74 -6.02 -10.94
C ALA A 183 7.85 -5.57 -9.99
N GLU A 184 8.35 -6.49 -9.15
CA GLU A 184 9.50 -6.28 -8.27
C GLU A 184 10.77 -6.03 -9.08
N ALA A 185 11.03 -6.81 -10.12
CA ALA A 185 12.21 -6.67 -10.99
C ALA A 185 12.23 -5.33 -11.73
N VAL A 186 11.07 -4.82 -12.13
CA VAL A 186 10.90 -3.50 -12.76
C VAL A 186 11.13 -2.38 -11.73
N GLY A 187 10.93 -2.64 -10.45
CA GLY A 187 11.16 -1.68 -9.37
C GLY A 187 9.90 -1.11 -8.72
N LEU A 188 8.73 -1.65 -9.01
CA LEU A 188 7.47 -1.20 -8.41
C LEU A 188 7.34 -1.66 -6.95
N VAL A 189 6.63 -0.88 -6.15
CA VAL A 189 6.12 -1.35 -4.87
C VAL A 189 4.90 -2.22 -5.12
N THR A 190 4.92 -3.44 -4.61
CA THR A 190 3.89 -4.46 -4.87
C THR A 190 3.02 -4.71 -3.65
N GLY A 191 1.71 -4.71 -3.86
CA GLY A 191 0.74 -5.01 -2.82
C GLY A 191 -0.26 -6.08 -3.25
N LEU A 192 -0.81 -6.78 -2.28
CA LEU A 192 -1.82 -7.81 -2.47
C LEU A 192 -3.04 -7.53 -1.58
N VAL A 193 -4.23 -7.45 -2.17
CA VAL A 193 -5.51 -7.48 -1.44
C VAL A 193 -6.13 -8.85 -1.62
N THR A 194 -6.34 -9.55 -0.53
CA THR A 194 -6.75 -10.96 -0.53
C THR A 194 -7.72 -11.28 0.61
N ASN A 195 -8.52 -12.30 0.43
CA ASN A 195 -9.29 -12.87 1.53
C ASN A 195 -8.42 -13.72 2.49
N GLY A 196 -7.16 -13.94 2.17
CA GLY A 196 -6.17 -14.61 3.02
C GLY A 196 -6.24 -16.13 3.08
N ARG A 197 -7.25 -16.76 2.50
CA ARG A 197 -7.49 -18.21 2.67
C ARG A 197 -6.35 -19.07 2.13
N ARG A 198 -5.83 -18.77 0.94
CA ARG A 198 -4.69 -19.51 0.36
C ARG A 198 -3.37 -19.27 1.10
N LEU A 199 -3.31 -18.21 1.90
CA LEU A 199 -2.13 -17.88 2.71
C LEU A 199 -1.99 -18.80 3.95
N ASN A 200 -2.95 -19.69 4.22
CA ASN A 200 -2.80 -20.77 5.19
C ASN A 200 -1.66 -21.73 4.82
N ASP A 201 -1.30 -21.84 3.54
CA ASP A 201 -0.09 -22.50 3.06
C ASP A 201 1.15 -21.61 3.30
N SER A 202 1.92 -21.93 4.32
CA SER A 202 3.17 -21.19 4.66
C SER A 202 4.22 -21.24 3.55
N GLY A 203 4.24 -22.33 2.77
CA GLY A 203 5.11 -22.47 1.59
C GLY A 203 4.73 -21.48 0.49
N TYR A 204 3.43 -21.26 0.28
CA TYR A 204 2.94 -20.27 -0.67
C TYR A 204 3.31 -18.85 -0.23
N VAL A 205 3.12 -18.52 1.07
CA VAL A 205 3.49 -17.22 1.63
C VAL A 205 4.97 -16.94 1.49
N ARG A 206 5.83 -17.95 1.75
CA ARG A 206 7.27 -17.81 1.53
C ARG A 206 7.61 -17.48 0.08
N ARG A 207 7.00 -18.17 -0.90
CA ARG A 207 7.21 -17.85 -2.32
C ARG A 207 6.75 -16.44 -2.69
N LEU A 208 5.69 -15.92 -2.10
CA LEU A 208 5.27 -14.52 -2.29
C LEU A 208 6.33 -13.55 -1.76
N ALA A 209 6.90 -13.82 -0.58
CA ALA A 209 7.98 -13.00 -0.02
C ALA A 209 9.26 -13.06 -0.89
N GLU A 210 9.65 -14.25 -1.35
CA GLU A 210 10.78 -14.46 -2.26
C GLU A 210 10.59 -13.78 -3.62
N ALA A 211 9.35 -13.68 -4.10
CA ALA A 211 9.00 -12.94 -5.30
C ALA A 211 9.02 -11.41 -5.13
N GLY A 212 9.20 -10.92 -3.90
CA GLY A 212 9.29 -9.49 -3.60
C GLY A 212 7.95 -8.81 -3.34
N LEU A 213 6.96 -9.53 -2.81
CA LEU A 213 5.73 -8.89 -2.34
C LEU A 213 6.04 -7.99 -1.14
N ASP A 214 5.81 -6.67 -1.27
CA ASP A 214 6.12 -5.71 -0.23
C ASP A 214 5.06 -5.70 0.88
N TYR A 215 3.77 -5.75 0.52
CA TYR A 215 2.71 -5.75 1.53
C TYR A 215 1.48 -6.58 1.14
N ALA A 216 0.73 -7.01 2.15
CA ALA A 216 -0.54 -7.72 1.99
C ALA A 216 -1.61 -7.12 2.89
N GLN A 217 -2.79 -6.88 2.34
CA GLN A 217 -3.99 -6.54 3.08
C GLN A 217 -4.94 -7.74 3.05
N VAL A 218 -5.19 -8.32 4.23
CA VAL A 218 -6.10 -9.45 4.38
C VAL A 218 -7.46 -8.95 4.85
N THR A 219 -8.54 -9.43 4.26
CA THR A 219 -9.90 -9.16 4.74
C THR A 219 -10.24 -10.10 5.90
N LEU A 220 -10.54 -9.54 7.07
CA LEU A 220 -11.07 -10.27 8.21
C LEU A 220 -12.28 -9.53 8.80
N GLU A 221 -13.44 -10.12 8.70
CA GLU A 221 -14.71 -9.44 9.01
C GLU A 221 -15.08 -9.48 10.52
N SER A 222 -14.43 -10.34 11.31
CA SER A 222 -14.62 -10.44 12.77
C SER A 222 -13.56 -11.34 13.39
N HIS A 223 -13.29 -11.16 14.69
CA HIS A 223 -12.55 -12.14 15.49
C HIS A 223 -13.35 -13.43 15.74
N LYS A 224 -14.66 -13.39 15.54
CA LYS A 224 -15.53 -14.56 15.72
C LYS A 224 -15.69 -15.35 14.42
N PRO A 225 -15.35 -16.67 14.43
CA PRO A 225 -15.45 -17.52 13.25
C PRO A 225 -16.83 -17.50 12.61
N GLU A 226 -17.88 -17.64 13.42
CA GLU A 226 -19.26 -17.72 12.96
C GLU A 226 -19.75 -16.44 12.27
N ILE A 227 -19.23 -15.27 12.68
CA ILE A 227 -19.59 -13.97 12.09
C ILE A 227 -18.83 -13.78 10.76
N HIS A 228 -17.54 -14.06 10.76
CA HIS A 228 -16.73 -13.97 9.53
C HIS A 228 -17.27 -14.93 8.45
N ASP A 229 -17.49 -16.19 8.80
CA ASP A 229 -17.98 -17.23 7.86
C ASP A 229 -19.39 -16.90 7.34
N ALA A 230 -20.25 -16.32 8.20
CA ALA A 230 -21.58 -15.87 7.78
C ALA A 230 -21.53 -14.73 6.75
N ILE A 231 -20.55 -13.82 6.86
CA ILE A 231 -20.35 -12.70 5.92
C ILE A 231 -19.70 -13.18 4.62
N THR A 232 -18.68 -14.03 4.70
CA THR A 232 -17.95 -14.57 3.53
C THR A 232 -18.73 -15.64 2.80
N LYS A 233 -19.76 -16.24 3.45
CA LYS A 233 -20.56 -17.37 2.97
C LYS A 233 -19.74 -18.64 2.73
N VAL A 234 -18.68 -18.84 3.52
CA VAL A 234 -17.84 -20.02 3.46
C VAL A 234 -17.46 -20.46 4.87
N SER A 235 -17.89 -21.66 5.24
CA SER A 235 -17.51 -22.26 6.52
C SER A 235 -16.01 -22.56 6.55
N GLY A 236 -15.33 -22.21 7.67
CA GLY A 236 -13.90 -22.41 7.85
C GLY A 236 -13.03 -21.31 7.22
N SER A 237 -13.62 -20.34 6.51
CA SER A 237 -12.86 -19.24 5.91
C SER A 237 -12.13 -18.40 6.95
N TRP A 238 -12.70 -18.25 8.16
CA TRP A 238 -12.06 -17.55 9.27
C TRP A 238 -10.73 -18.20 9.65
N SER A 239 -10.73 -19.52 9.88
CA SER A 239 -9.52 -20.25 10.27
C SER A 239 -8.44 -20.14 9.23
N GLU A 240 -8.77 -20.32 7.93
CA GLU A 240 -7.83 -20.19 6.83
C GLU A 240 -7.25 -18.77 6.74
N SER A 241 -8.09 -17.73 6.87
CA SER A 241 -7.64 -16.33 6.82
C SER A 241 -6.75 -15.95 8.01
N VAL A 242 -7.10 -16.39 9.23
CA VAL A 242 -6.29 -16.15 10.43
C VAL A 242 -4.94 -16.88 10.35
N ASP A 243 -4.92 -18.12 9.87
CA ASP A 243 -3.66 -18.84 9.66
C ASP A 243 -2.81 -18.17 8.56
N GLY A 244 -3.47 -17.62 7.52
CA GLY A 244 -2.82 -16.78 6.52
C GLY A 244 -2.15 -15.55 7.12
N ILE A 245 -2.84 -14.82 7.99
CA ILE A 245 -2.29 -13.66 8.71
C ILE A 245 -1.08 -14.09 9.57
N ARG A 246 -1.20 -15.18 10.33
CA ARG A 246 -0.09 -15.72 11.13
C ARG A 246 1.13 -16.09 10.29
N ASN A 247 0.91 -16.61 9.09
CA ASN A 247 2.01 -16.96 8.19
C ASN A 247 2.67 -15.70 7.60
N LEU A 248 1.90 -14.69 7.21
CA LEU A 248 2.42 -13.39 6.76
C LEU A 248 3.29 -12.72 7.83
N LEU A 249 2.85 -12.71 9.09
CA LEU A 249 3.57 -12.09 10.21
C LEU A 249 4.93 -12.75 10.51
N LYS A 250 5.22 -13.92 9.93
CA LYS A 250 6.53 -14.59 10.01
C LYS A 250 7.48 -14.20 8.87
N THR A 251 7.07 -13.30 8.00
CA THR A 251 7.85 -12.86 6.82
C THR A 251 8.15 -11.37 6.89
N SER A 252 8.90 -10.87 5.92
CA SER A 252 9.13 -9.43 5.71
C SER A 252 7.95 -8.70 5.05
N ILE A 253 6.89 -9.41 4.63
CA ILE A 253 5.73 -8.80 4.00
C ILE A 253 4.99 -7.95 5.03
N TYR A 254 4.89 -6.64 4.75
CA TYR A 254 4.12 -5.74 5.59
C TYR A 254 2.65 -6.15 5.58
N THR A 255 2.10 -6.49 6.74
CA THR A 255 0.77 -7.08 6.86
C THR A 255 -0.22 -6.12 7.50
N SER A 256 -1.36 -5.93 6.86
CA SER A 256 -2.51 -5.22 7.41
C SER A 256 -3.79 -6.04 7.25
N VAL A 257 -4.78 -5.71 8.06
CA VAL A 257 -6.13 -6.29 7.96
C VAL A 257 -7.12 -5.19 7.63
N ASN A 258 -8.11 -5.52 6.79
CA ASN A 258 -9.27 -4.66 6.54
C ASN A 258 -10.56 -5.36 6.99
N MET A 259 -11.44 -4.60 7.66
CA MET A 259 -12.77 -5.04 8.08
C MET A 259 -13.82 -4.12 7.47
N THR A 260 -14.80 -4.69 6.79
CA THR A 260 -15.97 -3.94 6.30
C THR A 260 -17.09 -3.98 7.33
N LEU A 261 -17.30 -2.86 8.02
CA LEU A 261 -18.29 -2.74 9.07
C LEU A 261 -19.71 -2.80 8.51
N ASN A 262 -20.51 -3.68 9.12
CA ASN A 262 -21.90 -3.91 8.76
C ASN A 262 -22.68 -4.36 10.02
N ARG A 263 -24.01 -4.47 9.92
CA ARG A 263 -24.86 -4.82 11.08
C ARG A 263 -24.48 -6.13 11.76
N GLN A 264 -23.84 -7.09 11.08
CA GLN A 264 -23.50 -8.37 11.67
C GLN A 264 -22.25 -8.30 12.55
N ASN A 265 -21.26 -7.46 12.15
CA ASN A 265 -19.96 -7.40 12.84
C ASN A 265 -19.73 -6.13 13.66
N LEU A 266 -20.57 -5.09 13.51
CA LEU A 266 -20.36 -3.78 14.10
C LEU A 266 -20.09 -3.85 15.62
N LYS A 267 -20.91 -4.60 16.36
CA LYS A 267 -20.78 -4.74 17.82
C LYS A 267 -19.51 -5.48 18.26
N TYR A 268 -18.84 -6.16 17.35
CA TYR A 268 -17.60 -6.92 17.59
C TYR A 268 -16.36 -6.17 17.11
N ALA A 269 -16.51 -4.96 16.57
CA ALA A 269 -15.42 -4.24 15.94
C ALA A 269 -14.26 -3.97 16.92
N VAL A 270 -14.57 -3.47 18.12
CA VAL A 270 -13.55 -3.17 19.15
C VAL A 270 -12.84 -4.43 19.63
N ASP A 271 -13.58 -5.51 19.92
CA ASP A 271 -12.98 -6.79 20.33
C ASP A 271 -12.13 -7.41 19.22
N THR A 272 -12.47 -7.10 17.95
CA THR A 272 -11.65 -7.55 16.80
C THR A 272 -10.31 -6.81 16.77
N VAL A 273 -10.25 -5.55 17.20
CA VAL A 273 -8.97 -4.83 17.35
C VAL A 273 -8.07 -5.52 18.37
N ASP A 274 -8.63 -5.90 19.53
CA ASP A 274 -7.90 -6.61 20.59
C ASP A 274 -7.33 -7.93 20.06
N PHE A 275 -8.15 -8.70 19.36
CA PHE A 275 -7.73 -9.95 18.72
C PHE A 275 -6.60 -9.75 17.70
N LEU A 276 -6.68 -8.71 16.87
CA LEU A 276 -5.64 -8.39 15.89
C LEU A 276 -4.34 -7.96 16.56
N HIS A 277 -4.43 -7.18 17.63
CA HIS A 277 -3.27 -6.81 18.45
C HIS A 277 -2.61 -8.04 19.09
N GLU A 278 -3.38 -8.96 19.66
CA GLU A 278 -2.89 -10.23 20.23
C GLU A 278 -2.22 -11.13 19.17
N LEU A 279 -2.66 -11.08 17.92
CA LEU A 279 -1.99 -11.76 16.81
C LEU A 279 -0.64 -11.11 16.42
N GLY A 280 -0.34 -9.91 16.93
CA GLY A 280 0.87 -9.16 16.61
C GLY A 280 0.71 -8.18 15.44
N LEU A 281 -0.52 -7.93 14.98
CA LEU A 281 -0.80 -6.90 13.97
C LEU A 281 -0.67 -5.50 14.57
N ARG A 282 -0.02 -4.61 13.80
CA ARG A 282 0.16 -3.21 14.22
C ARG A 282 -0.68 -2.23 13.43
N ARG A 283 -1.28 -2.66 12.32
CA ARG A 283 -2.11 -1.79 11.48
C ARG A 283 -3.31 -2.55 10.94
N PHE A 284 -4.45 -1.89 11.00
CA PHE A 284 -5.67 -2.37 10.37
C PHE A 284 -6.47 -1.18 9.83
N SER A 285 -7.44 -1.46 8.98
CA SER A 285 -8.39 -0.48 8.47
C SER A 285 -9.82 -0.97 8.66
N CYS A 286 -10.71 -0.02 8.88
CA CYS A 286 -12.15 -0.24 8.90
C CYS A 286 -12.80 0.71 7.90
N ASN A 287 -13.76 0.22 7.16
CA ASN A 287 -14.62 1.04 6.30
C ASN A 287 -16.06 0.56 6.41
N GLY A 288 -17.00 1.45 6.09
CA GLY A 288 -18.40 1.09 5.98
C GLY A 288 -18.69 0.29 4.71
N LEU A 289 -19.94 -0.11 4.55
CA LEU A 289 -20.43 -0.83 3.37
C LEU A 289 -20.22 0.02 2.10
N ILE A 290 -19.62 -0.59 1.08
CA ILE A 290 -19.49 0.02 -0.25
C ILE A 290 -20.75 -0.29 -1.06
N TYR A 291 -21.48 0.75 -1.48
CA TYR A 291 -22.73 0.64 -2.23
C TYR A 291 -22.45 0.37 -3.71
N ALA A 292 -21.79 -0.76 -3.99
CA ALA A 292 -21.53 -1.27 -5.32
C ALA A 292 -21.67 -2.81 -5.33
N GLY A 293 -21.92 -3.38 -6.49
CA GLY A 293 -22.09 -4.83 -6.64
C GLY A 293 -23.16 -5.39 -5.70
N LYS A 294 -22.84 -6.49 -4.99
CA LYS A 294 -23.74 -7.07 -3.98
C LYS A 294 -24.01 -6.14 -2.78
N GLY A 295 -23.14 -5.15 -2.51
CA GLY A 295 -23.32 -4.19 -1.45
C GLY A 295 -24.60 -3.35 -1.63
N VAL A 296 -25.03 -3.09 -2.87
CA VAL A 296 -26.31 -2.43 -3.16
C VAL A 296 -27.49 -3.30 -2.72
N GLU A 297 -27.46 -4.59 -3.10
CA GLU A 297 -28.52 -5.55 -2.77
C GLU A 297 -28.61 -5.80 -1.27
N ALA A 298 -27.44 -5.86 -0.60
CA ALA A 298 -27.32 -6.11 0.83
C ALA A 298 -27.62 -4.87 1.69
N ALA A 299 -27.69 -3.67 1.13
CA ALA A 299 -27.81 -2.41 1.87
C ALA A 299 -28.96 -2.39 2.88
N SER A 300 -30.14 -2.89 2.51
CA SER A 300 -31.30 -2.91 3.40
C SER A 300 -31.12 -3.72 4.67
N THR A 301 -30.23 -4.73 4.64
CA THR A 301 -30.02 -5.69 5.75
C THR A 301 -28.67 -5.50 6.45
N PHE A 302 -27.67 -4.96 5.73
CA PHE A 302 -26.29 -4.87 6.21
C PHE A 302 -25.82 -3.44 6.48
N ALA A 303 -26.44 -2.42 5.87
CA ALA A 303 -26.04 -1.05 6.12
C ALA A 303 -26.27 -0.65 7.59
N VAL A 304 -25.35 0.14 8.10
CA VAL A 304 -25.37 0.69 9.45
C VAL A 304 -25.74 2.17 9.36
N ASP A 305 -26.48 2.68 10.34
CA ASP A 305 -26.72 4.11 10.48
C ASP A 305 -25.38 4.86 10.64
N GLU A 306 -25.28 6.03 10.05
CA GLU A 306 -24.02 6.80 10.02
C GLU A 306 -23.55 7.17 11.43
N LYS A 307 -24.46 7.56 12.32
CA LYS A 307 -24.10 7.92 13.71
C LYS A 307 -23.60 6.73 14.49
N GLU A 308 -24.25 5.57 14.30
CA GLU A 308 -23.81 4.31 14.93
C GLU A 308 -22.45 3.89 14.42
N LEU A 309 -22.23 3.99 13.10
CA LEU A 309 -20.94 3.70 12.46
C LEU A 309 -19.84 4.61 13.03
N PHE A 310 -20.06 5.92 13.11
CA PHE A 310 -19.08 6.87 13.65
C PHE A 310 -18.76 6.57 15.12
N SER A 311 -19.75 6.29 15.93
CA SER A 311 -19.54 5.94 17.36
C SER A 311 -18.65 4.70 17.52
N VAL A 312 -18.86 3.67 16.68
CA VAL A 312 -18.02 2.47 16.72
C VAL A 312 -16.61 2.75 16.20
N LEU A 313 -16.47 3.55 15.14
CA LEU A 313 -15.15 3.94 14.61
C LEU A 313 -14.34 4.75 15.64
N GLU A 314 -14.99 5.61 16.43
CA GLU A 314 -14.33 6.29 17.55
C GLU A 314 -13.86 5.29 18.62
N GLY A 315 -14.68 4.32 19.00
CA GLY A 315 -14.27 3.27 19.93
C GLY A 315 -13.13 2.40 19.41
N VAL A 316 -13.15 2.08 18.13
CA VAL A 316 -12.07 1.35 17.42
C VAL A 316 -10.77 2.17 17.42
N ARG A 317 -10.84 3.47 17.08
CA ARG A 317 -9.70 4.39 17.13
C ARG A 317 -9.11 4.48 18.53
N ASP A 318 -9.94 4.72 19.54
CA ASP A 318 -9.49 4.93 20.90
C ASP A 318 -8.86 3.64 21.48
N ARG A 319 -9.40 2.47 21.13
CA ARG A 319 -8.80 1.18 21.49
C ARG A 319 -7.44 0.99 20.81
N ALA A 320 -7.33 1.28 19.52
CA ALA A 320 -6.07 1.17 18.78
C ALA A 320 -4.99 2.12 19.33
N LEU A 321 -5.36 3.37 19.64
CA LEU A 321 -4.44 4.33 20.28
C LEU A 321 -3.99 3.89 21.68
N GLY A 322 -4.77 3.09 22.36
CA GLY A 322 -4.40 2.52 23.67
C GLY A 322 -3.28 1.48 23.59
N TYR A 323 -2.98 0.97 22.41
CA TYR A 323 -1.88 0.01 22.17
C TYR A 323 -0.56 0.65 21.66
N GLY A 324 -0.58 1.94 21.37
CA GLY A 324 0.59 2.73 20.89
C GLY A 324 0.57 2.99 19.41
#